data_dc1c64be9790ad2c04c128226e041729
#
_entry.id   dc1c64be9790ad2c04c128226e041729
#
_cell.length_a   1.000
_cell.length_b   1.000
_cell.length_c   1.000
_cell.angle_alpha   90.00
_cell.angle_beta   90.00
_cell.angle_gamma   90.00
#
_symmetry.space_group_name_H-M   'P 1'
#
loop_
_entity.id
_entity.type
_entity.pdbx_description
1 polymer ?
#
loop_
_entity_poly.entity_id
_entity_poly.type
_entity_poly.pdbx_seq_one_letter_code
_entity_poly.pdbx_strand_id
1 'polypeptide(L)'
;VPVAAFTVSKLRWMAQHEPENAKRTRSVVLPHDYLTAILTGKSSEPTTDRGDASGTGYWSPLTGEYRQDLVELALGHELALPRVAGPSEIVGTAVGIGREDIVIGPGTGDNMGAVLALGVKPGDVVVSLGTSGTAFAGSSTPTQDPSGFVAGFADATGNFLPLVCTLNAARILTATAAMLKVNFDEFARLALMAAPGAGGLTFIPYLDGERTPNLPDAQGSLHGMTRANMTPENIARSAIEGMFGGLADAVDALTRAGASVNRVILIGGAAANPAVGRVASTMFNAPVEVPPAGEYVADGAARQAAWVLNGELPDWSGSGVG
;
A
#
# COMPACT_ATOMS: atom_id res chain seq x y z
N VAL A 1 -13.32 1.70 10.41
CA VAL A 1 -14.36 2.13 9.44
C VAL A 1 -14.03 1.50 8.10
N PRO A 2 -14.93 0.68 7.48
CA PRO A 2 -14.63 0.08 6.19
C PRO A 2 -14.55 1.16 5.11
N VAL A 3 -13.51 1.08 4.29
CA VAL A 3 -13.34 1.95 3.12
C VAL A 3 -13.80 1.22 1.85
N ALA A 4 -14.07 1.97 0.78
CA ALA A 4 -14.57 1.40 -0.48
C ALA A 4 -13.64 0.33 -1.08
N ALA A 5 -12.33 0.38 -0.78
CA ALA A 5 -11.36 -0.60 -1.25
C ALA A 5 -11.56 -2.00 -0.64
N PHE A 6 -12.09 -2.13 0.58
CA PHE A 6 -12.26 -3.41 1.26
C PHE A 6 -13.39 -4.25 0.63
N THR A 7 -13.21 -5.57 0.63
CA THR A 7 -14.18 -6.50 0.02
C THR A 7 -15.55 -6.43 0.69
N VAL A 8 -15.61 -6.24 2.01
CA VAL A 8 -16.88 -6.09 2.76
C VAL A 8 -17.77 -4.98 2.21
N SER A 9 -17.17 -3.87 1.76
CA SER A 9 -17.91 -2.75 1.15
C SER A 9 -18.52 -3.14 -0.20
N LYS A 10 -17.83 -3.98 -0.98
CA LYS A 10 -18.31 -4.50 -2.25
C LYS A 10 -19.46 -5.51 -2.06
N LEU A 11 -19.36 -6.35 -1.04
CA LEU A 11 -20.45 -7.26 -0.66
C LEU A 11 -21.71 -6.48 -0.28
N ARG A 12 -21.56 -5.41 0.51
CA ARG A 12 -22.66 -4.52 0.86
C ARG A 12 -23.27 -3.84 -0.36
N TRP A 13 -22.42 -3.34 -1.26
CA TRP A 13 -22.90 -2.75 -2.52
C TRP A 13 -23.69 -3.76 -3.35
N MET A 14 -23.18 -4.99 -3.50
CA MET A 14 -23.84 -6.05 -4.26
C MET A 14 -25.20 -6.40 -3.65
N ALA A 15 -25.31 -6.49 -2.32
CA ALA A 15 -26.58 -6.75 -1.64
C ALA A 15 -27.62 -5.65 -1.91
N GLN A 16 -27.17 -4.39 -2.03
CA GLN A 16 -28.06 -3.25 -2.26
C GLN A 16 -28.46 -3.06 -3.73
N HIS A 17 -27.57 -3.34 -4.67
CA HIS A 17 -27.74 -3.00 -6.08
C HIS A 17 -27.96 -4.23 -6.98
N GLU A 18 -27.51 -5.42 -6.53
CA GLU A 18 -27.62 -6.67 -7.25
C GLU A 18 -28.15 -7.80 -6.35
N PRO A 19 -29.35 -7.65 -5.74
CA PRO A 19 -29.85 -8.56 -4.70
C PRO A 19 -30.00 -10.01 -5.16
N GLU A 20 -30.31 -10.24 -6.44
CA GLU A 20 -30.44 -11.61 -6.97
C GLU A 20 -29.06 -12.27 -7.13
N ASN A 21 -28.01 -11.53 -7.47
CA ASN A 21 -26.64 -12.03 -7.46
C ASN A 21 -26.17 -12.28 -6.02
N ALA A 22 -26.45 -11.35 -5.11
CA ALA A 22 -26.12 -11.50 -3.69
C ALA A 22 -26.71 -12.80 -3.11
N LYS A 23 -28.01 -13.06 -3.30
CA LYS A 23 -28.69 -14.28 -2.82
C LYS A 23 -28.07 -15.58 -3.37
N ARG A 24 -27.54 -15.56 -4.59
CA ARG A 24 -26.94 -16.73 -5.24
C ARG A 24 -25.48 -16.93 -4.90
N THR A 25 -24.80 -15.90 -4.39
CA THR A 25 -23.39 -15.97 -4.02
C THR A 25 -23.20 -16.97 -2.88
N ARG A 26 -22.30 -17.95 -3.06
CA ARG A 26 -22.01 -19.00 -2.07
C ARG A 26 -20.59 -18.86 -1.50
N SER A 27 -19.69 -18.31 -2.29
CA SER A 27 -18.30 -18.09 -1.89
C SER A 27 -17.77 -16.81 -2.50
N VAL A 28 -16.75 -16.24 -1.88
CA VAL A 28 -16.00 -15.07 -2.36
C VAL A 28 -14.52 -15.38 -2.25
N VAL A 29 -13.80 -15.07 -3.32
CA VAL A 29 -12.34 -15.19 -3.42
C VAL A 29 -11.78 -13.91 -4.00
N LEU A 30 -10.53 -13.59 -3.68
CA LEU A 30 -9.82 -12.49 -4.28
C LEU A 30 -9.23 -12.91 -5.64
N PRO A 31 -8.83 -11.97 -6.50
CA PRO A 31 -8.34 -12.32 -7.83
C PRO A 31 -7.17 -13.30 -7.81
N HIS A 32 -6.20 -13.14 -6.92
CA HIS A 32 -5.06 -14.07 -6.84
C HIS A 32 -5.45 -15.43 -6.24
N ASP A 33 -6.40 -15.47 -5.29
CA ASP A 33 -6.95 -16.72 -4.75
C ASP A 33 -7.58 -17.56 -5.87
N TYR A 34 -8.33 -16.90 -6.76
CA TYR A 34 -8.96 -17.53 -7.91
C TYR A 34 -7.92 -18.12 -8.87
N LEU A 35 -6.85 -17.37 -9.17
CA LEU A 35 -5.76 -17.86 -10.01
C LEU A 35 -5.03 -19.04 -9.34
N THR A 36 -4.75 -18.95 -8.05
CA THR A 36 -4.15 -20.02 -7.27
C THR A 36 -5.02 -21.29 -7.29
N ALA A 37 -6.34 -21.14 -7.12
CA ALA A 37 -7.28 -22.25 -7.17
C ALA A 37 -7.32 -22.93 -8.56
N ILE A 38 -7.24 -22.16 -9.65
CA ILE A 38 -7.13 -22.71 -11.01
C ILE A 38 -5.80 -23.45 -11.18
N LEU A 39 -4.70 -22.85 -10.80
CA LEU A 39 -3.37 -23.44 -10.96
C LEU A 39 -3.20 -24.74 -10.19
N THR A 40 -3.84 -24.85 -9.02
CA THR A 40 -3.78 -26.06 -8.19
C THR A 40 -4.88 -27.08 -8.50
N GLY A 41 -5.86 -26.74 -9.34
CA GLY A 41 -7.06 -27.56 -9.59
C GLY A 41 -8.01 -27.66 -8.39
N LYS A 42 -7.82 -26.83 -7.35
CA LYS A 42 -8.56 -26.85 -6.08
C LYS A 42 -9.63 -25.76 -5.99
N SER A 43 -10.45 -25.59 -7.01
CA SER A 43 -11.46 -24.52 -7.06
C SER A 43 -12.54 -24.63 -5.97
N SER A 44 -12.74 -25.81 -5.39
CA SER A 44 -13.66 -26.04 -4.28
C SER A 44 -13.09 -25.70 -2.90
N GLU A 45 -11.77 -25.60 -2.78
CA GLU A 45 -11.05 -25.33 -1.53
C GLU A 45 -10.00 -24.24 -1.76
N PRO A 46 -10.43 -23.02 -2.10
CA PRO A 46 -9.50 -21.93 -2.39
C PRO A 46 -8.70 -21.55 -1.14
N THR A 47 -7.49 -21.06 -1.37
CA THR A 47 -6.62 -20.49 -0.32
C THR A 47 -6.34 -19.03 -0.62
N THR A 48 -6.08 -18.26 0.43
CA THR A 48 -5.61 -16.88 0.38
C THR A 48 -4.40 -16.70 1.29
N ASP A 49 -3.70 -15.58 1.16
CA ASP A 49 -2.65 -15.19 2.09
C ASP A 49 -3.19 -14.28 3.21
N ARG A 50 -2.37 -14.05 4.24
CA ARG A 50 -2.73 -13.24 5.39
C ARG A 50 -2.87 -11.75 5.05
N GLY A 51 -2.05 -11.25 4.14
CA GLY A 51 -2.05 -9.85 3.71
C GLY A 51 -3.34 -9.48 2.99
N ASP A 52 -3.70 -10.23 1.96
CA ASP A 52 -4.92 -10.01 1.20
C ASP A 52 -6.18 -10.32 2.02
N ALA A 53 -6.14 -11.34 2.89
CA ALA A 53 -7.22 -11.60 3.85
C ALA A 53 -7.48 -10.36 4.74
N SER A 54 -6.44 -9.64 5.17
CA SER A 54 -6.55 -8.40 5.95
C SER A 54 -7.31 -7.30 5.18
N GLY A 55 -7.14 -7.23 3.86
CA GLY A 55 -7.82 -6.27 2.97
C GLY A 55 -9.29 -6.58 2.72
N THR A 56 -9.81 -7.70 3.21
CA THR A 56 -11.22 -8.06 3.05
C THR A 56 -12.14 -7.21 3.93
N GLY A 57 -11.66 -6.80 5.12
CA GLY A 57 -12.46 -6.12 6.14
C GLY A 57 -13.33 -7.05 6.98
N TYR A 58 -13.23 -8.37 6.75
CA TYR A 58 -13.89 -9.40 7.56
C TYR A 58 -12.93 -10.52 8.01
N TRP A 59 -11.64 -10.35 7.88
CA TRP A 59 -10.63 -11.19 8.53
C TRP A 59 -9.81 -10.35 9.51
N SER A 60 -9.52 -10.92 10.68
CA SER A 60 -8.79 -10.22 11.75
C SER A 60 -7.34 -10.69 11.81
N PRO A 61 -6.35 -9.84 11.50
CA PRO A 61 -4.94 -10.18 11.68
C PRO A 61 -4.57 -10.49 13.13
N LEU A 62 -5.31 -9.93 14.10
CA LEU A 62 -5.10 -10.14 15.53
C LEU A 62 -5.43 -11.56 15.96
N THR A 63 -6.59 -12.08 15.53
CA THR A 63 -7.08 -13.42 15.95
C THR A 63 -6.73 -14.50 14.93
N GLY A 64 -6.43 -14.13 13.68
CA GLY A 64 -6.27 -15.06 12.57
C GLY A 64 -7.58 -15.67 12.09
N GLU A 65 -8.71 -15.09 12.43
CA GLU A 65 -10.04 -15.65 12.18
C GLU A 65 -10.91 -14.75 11.31
N TYR A 66 -11.84 -15.37 10.60
CA TYR A 66 -12.87 -14.66 9.87
C TYR A 66 -14.00 -14.20 10.79
N ARG A 67 -14.53 -13.02 10.51
CA ARG A 67 -15.71 -12.40 11.13
C ARG A 67 -16.90 -12.62 10.22
N GLN A 68 -17.50 -13.83 10.27
CA GLN A 68 -18.69 -14.17 9.48
C GLN A 68 -19.87 -13.24 9.79
N ASP A 69 -19.96 -12.74 11.02
CA ASP A 69 -20.95 -11.74 11.41
C ASP A 69 -20.88 -10.46 10.57
N LEU A 70 -19.66 -10.03 10.15
CA LEU A 70 -19.48 -8.87 9.25
C LEU A 70 -19.87 -9.21 7.79
N VAL A 71 -19.62 -10.44 7.35
CA VAL A 71 -20.05 -10.93 6.04
C VAL A 71 -21.59 -10.97 5.98
N GLU A 72 -22.21 -11.54 6.99
CA GLU A 72 -23.68 -11.61 7.10
C GLU A 72 -24.32 -10.21 7.16
N LEU A 73 -23.73 -9.30 7.95
CA LEU A 73 -24.17 -7.91 8.02
C LEU A 73 -24.09 -7.21 6.64
N ALA A 74 -23.07 -7.51 5.86
CA ALA A 74 -22.84 -6.88 4.56
C ALA A 74 -23.72 -7.50 3.46
N LEU A 75 -23.77 -8.83 3.35
CA LEU A 75 -24.39 -9.55 2.24
C LEU A 75 -25.79 -10.08 2.56
N GLY A 76 -26.09 -10.33 3.84
CA GLY A 76 -27.35 -10.90 4.32
C GLY A 76 -27.32 -12.40 4.63
N HIS A 77 -26.18 -13.06 4.44
CA HIS A 77 -25.96 -14.47 4.78
C HIS A 77 -24.45 -14.79 4.86
N GLU A 78 -24.11 -15.93 5.42
CA GLU A 78 -22.75 -16.45 5.50
C GLU A 78 -22.24 -16.90 4.12
N LEU A 79 -20.91 -16.87 3.96
CA LEU A 79 -20.20 -17.33 2.77
C LEU A 79 -19.15 -18.37 3.12
N ALA A 80 -18.87 -19.27 2.17
CA ALA A 80 -17.64 -20.03 2.17
C ALA A 80 -16.48 -19.07 1.80
N LEU A 81 -15.48 -18.98 2.65
CA LEU A 81 -14.31 -18.11 2.50
C LEU A 81 -13.04 -18.95 2.31
N PRO A 82 -12.02 -18.44 1.60
CA PRO A 82 -10.77 -19.15 1.39
C PRO A 82 -10.09 -19.48 2.72
N ARG A 83 -9.42 -20.61 2.81
CA ARG A 83 -8.54 -20.89 3.93
C ARG A 83 -7.31 -19.98 3.87
N VAL A 84 -7.01 -19.30 4.97
CA VAL A 84 -5.81 -18.45 5.06
C VAL A 84 -4.59 -19.35 5.27
N ALA A 85 -3.67 -19.32 4.33
CA ALA A 85 -2.46 -20.13 4.35
C ALA A 85 -1.30 -19.41 5.06
N GLY A 86 -0.37 -20.19 5.59
CA GLY A 86 0.87 -19.67 6.16
C GLY A 86 1.81 -19.09 5.10
N PRO A 87 2.74 -18.19 5.47
CA PRO A 87 3.58 -17.45 4.52
C PRO A 87 4.44 -18.32 3.56
N SER A 88 4.89 -19.48 4.01
CA SER A 88 5.73 -20.43 3.23
C SER A 88 5.04 -21.76 2.97
N GLU A 89 3.72 -21.82 3.16
CA GLU A 89 2.96 -23.05 2.99
C GLU A 89 2.87 -23.44 1.53
N ILE A 90 3.07 -24.73 1.21
CA ILE A 90 2.74 -25.30 -0.09
C ILE A 90 1.22 -25.55 -0.12
N VAL A 91 0.49 -24.77 -0.89
CA VAL A 91 -0.98 -24.88 -1.00
C VAL A 91 -1.39 -25.91 -2.06
N GLY A 92 -0.49 -26.30 -2.92
CA GLY A 92 -0.69 -27.35 -3.92
C GLY A 92 0.45 -27.44 -4.92
N THR A 93 0.22 -28.22 -5.96
CA THR A 93 1.09 -28.33 -7.13
C THR A 93 0.33 -27.85 -8.37
N ALA A 94 1.06 -27.31 -9.34
CA ALA A 94 0.46 -26.80 -10.55
C ALA A 94 -0.12 -27.95 -11.40
N VAL A 95 -1.30 -27.70 -11.99
CA VAL A 95 -1.95 -28.64 -12.92
C VAL A 95 -2.14 -27.97 -14.28
N GLY A 96 -2.05 -28.75 -15.35
CA GLY A 96 -2.38 -28.26 -16.70
C GLY A 96 -1.37 -27.33 -17.38
N ILE A 97 -0.17 -27.10 -16.78
CA ILE A 97 0.86 -26.24 -17.34
C ILE A 97 2.08 -27.02 -17.89
N GLY A 98 1.90 -28.35 -18.08
CA GLY A 98 2.93 -29.21 -18.68
C GLY A 98 4.08 -29.63 -17.74
N ARG A 99 4.02 -29.25 -16.45
CA ARG A 99 4.92 -29.68 -15.38
C ARG A 99 4.11 -29.91 -14.11
N GLU A 100 4.29 -31.10 -13.51
CA GLU A 100 3.55 -31.51 -12.30
C GLU A 100 4.38 -31.33 -11.01
N ASP A 101 5.64 -30.90 -11.14
CA ASP A 101 6.58 -30.72 -10.04
C ASP A 101 6.64 -29.27 -9.50
N ILE A 102 5.88 -28.36 -10.10
CA ILE A 102 5.85 -26.96 -9.67
C ILE A 102 4.96 -26.82 -8.43
N VAL A 103 5.54 -26.48 -7.30
CA VAL A 103 4.81 -26.15 -6.08
C VAL A 103 4.22 -24.76 -6.16
N ILE A 104 3.03 -24.59 -5.59
CA ILE A 104 2.32 -23.31 -5.52
C ILE A 104 2.28 -22.87 -4.06
N GLY A 105 2.71 -21.64 -3.80
CA GLY A 105 2.62 -20.97 -2.51
C GLY A 105 1.30 -20.20 -2.33
N PRO A 106 1.12 -19.56 -1.18
CA PRO A 106 -0.14 -18.87 -0.84
C PRO A 106 -0.42 -17.61 -1.66
N GLY A 107 0.60 -17.04 -2.32
CA GLY A 107 0.53 -15.70 -2.88
C GLY A 107 0.84 -14.60 -1.86
N THR A 108 0.78 -13.36 -2.29
CA THR A 108 0.97 -12.18 -1.44
C THR A 108 0.38 -10.93 -2.08
N GLY A 109 -0.14 -10.02 -1.27
CA GLY A 109 -0.54 -8.69 -1.72
C GLY A 109 0.66 -7.83 -2.12
N ASP A 110 0.41 -6.75 -2.85
CA ASP A 110 1.43 -5.86 -3.43
C ASP A 110 2.34 -5.22 -2.38
N ASN A 111 1.78 -4.61 -1.33
CA ASN A 111 2.57 -3.97 -0.28
C ASN A 111 3.40 -5.01 0.51
N MET A 112 2.83 -6.19 0.76
CA MET A 112 3.50 -7.29 1.45
C MET A 112 4.63 -7.87 0.61
N GLY A 113 4.43 -8.00 -0.71
CA GLY A 113 5.48 -8.37 -1.65
C GLY A 113 6.63 -7.37 -1.64
N ALA A 114 6.33 -6.08 -1.75
CA ALA A 114 7.34 -5.03 -1.69
C ALA A 114 8.13 -5.05 -0.36
N VAL A 115 7.46 -5.25 0.77
CA VAL A 115 8.09 -5.40 2.09
C VAL A 115 9.03 -6.59 2.12
N LEU A 116 8.59 -7.72 1.56
CA LEU A 116 9.40 -8.93 1.52
C LEU A 116 10.65 -8.73 0.66
N ALA A 117 10.54 -8.10 -0.51
CA ALA A 117 11.68 -7.77 -1.36
C ALA A 117 12.70 -6.86 -0.69
N LEU A 118 12.21 -5.80 -0.06
CA LEU A 118 13.04 -4.79 0.61
C LEU A 118 13.67 -5.29 1.92
N GLY A 119 13.23 -6.45 2.43
CA GLY A 119 13.70 -6.97 3.73
C GLY A 119 13.34 -6.06 4.89
N VAL A 120 12.17 -5.43 4.85
CA VAL A 120 11.65 -4.52 5.87
C VAL A 120 11.57 -5.21 7.23
N LYS A 121 12.02 -4.51 8.26
CA LYS A 121 12.05 -5.00 9.65
C LYS A 121 11.21 -4.08 10.53
N PRO A 122 10.85 -4.50 11.75
CA PRO A 122 10.24 -3.59 12.73
C PRO A 122 11.13 -2.35 12.95
N GLY A 123 10.52 -1.17 12.80
CA GLY A 123 11.22 0.13 12.82
C GLY A 123 11.49 0.71 11.44
N ASP A 124 11.31 -0.05 10.37
CA ASP A 124 11.33 0.49 9.02
C ASP A 124 9.93 0.92 8.60
N VAL A 125 9.83 2.07 7.95
CA VAL A 125 8.61 2.56 7.31
C VAL A 125 8.87 2.71 5.83
N VAL A 126 8.02 2.12 5.02
CA VAL A 126 8.04 2.30 3.57
C VAL A 126 7.01 3.37 3.18
N VAL A 127 7.45 4.34 2.39
CA VAL A 127 6.60 5.34 1.74
C VAL A 127 6.64 5.09 0.24
N SER A 128 5.52 4.63 -0.31
CA SER A 128 5.40 4.32 -1.73
C SER A 128 4.70 5.46 -2.48
N LEU A 129 5.37 5.99 -3.49
CA LEU A 129 4.95 7.13 -4.30
C LEU A 129 4.49 6.68 -5.69
N GLY A 130 3.29 6.09 -5.75
CA GLY A 130 2.54 5.87 -6.98
C GLY A 130 1.63 7.07 -7.32
N THR A 131 0.62 6.87 -8.15
CA THR A 131 -0.44 7.86 -8.39
C THR A 131 -1.09 8.29 -7.06
N SER A 132 -1.39 7.31 -6.21
CA SER A 132 -1.74 7.46 -4.80
C SER A 132 -0.51 7.14 -3.94
N GLY A 133 -0.51 7.57 -2.68
CA GLY A 133 0.56 7.30 -1.73
C GLY A 133 0.16 6.25 -0.70
N THR A 134 1.11 5.45 -0.26
CA THR A 134 0.94 4.59 0.90
C THR A 134 2.11 4.73 1.85
N ALA A 135 1.84 4.70 3.15
CA ALA A 135 2.86 4.55 4.18
C ALA A 135 2.54 3.29 4.98
N PHE A 136 3.51 2.39 5.14
CA PHE A 136 3.34 1.16 5.90
C PHE A 136 4.59 0.80 6.67
N ALA A 137 4.41 0.21 7.85
CA ALA A 137 5.48 -0.08 8.79
C ALA A 137 5.58 -1.57 9.10
N GLY A 138 6.80 -2.10 9.14
CA GLY A 138 7.04 -3.43 9.71
C GLY A 138 6.73 -3.42 11.22
N SER A 139 5.90 -4.35 11.70
CA SER A 139 5.52 -4.45 13.12
C SER A 139 5.48 -5.90 13.58
N SER A 140 6.00 -6.17 14.78
CA SER A 140 5.87 -7.48 15.45
C SER A 140 4.54 -7.63 16.21
N THR A 141 3.75 -6.56 16.33
CA THR A 141 2.47 -6.55 17.04
C THR A 141 1.35 -6.08 16.13
N PRO A 142 0.14 -6.65 16.27
CA PRO A 142 -1.01 -6.22 15.47
C PRO A 142 -1.45 -4.81 15.86
N THR A 143 -1.86 -4.04 14.87
CA THR A 143 -2.36 -2.68 15.08
C THR A 143 -3.88 -2.67 15.10
N GLN A 144 -4.44 -1.95 16.06
CA GLN A 144 -5.87 -1.67 16.17
C GLN A 144 -6.07 -0.16 16.25
N ASP A 145 -6.71 0.40 15.24
CA ASP A 145 -7.06 1.82 15.21
C ASP A 145 -8.58 1.98 15.04
N PRO A 146 -9.32 2.29 16.13
CA PRO A 146 -10.76 2.49 16.07
C PRO A 146 -11.18 3.71 15.23
N SER A 147 -10.28 4.65 14.96
CA SER A 147 -10.54 5.78 14.06
C SER A 147 -10.63 5.34 12.60
N GLY A 148 -10.03 4.20 12.25
CA GLY A 148 -9.91 3.69 10.88
C GLY A 148 -8.92 4.45 10.01
N PHE A 149 -8.06 5.27 10.61
CA PHE A 149 -7.02 6.00 9.90
C PHE A 149 -5.89 5.08 9.47
N VAL A 150 -5.48 4.17 10.39
CA VAL A 150 -4.50 3.12 10.15
C VAL A 150 -5.21 1.79 9.94
N ALA A 151 -4.99 1.16 8.81
CA ALA A 151 -5.47 -0.19 8.55
C ALA A 151 -4.46 -1.21 9.12
N GLY A 152 -4.93 -2.12 9.97
CA GLY A 152 -4.13 -3.21 10.52
C GLY A 152 -4.07 -4.36 9.52
N PHE A 153 -2.93 -4.56 8.87
CA PHE A 153 -2.68 -5.67 7.96
C PHE A 153 -1.69 -6.67 8.57
N ALA A 154 -1.77 -7.91 8.14
CA ALA A 154 -0.69 -8.89 8.29
C ALA A 154 0.30 -8.75 7.15
N ASP A 155 1.57 -9.10 7.40
CA ASP A 155 2.60 -9.15 6.36
C ASP A 155 2.78 -10.57 5.77
N ALA A 156 3.72 -10.70 4.84
CA ALA A 156 4.05 -11.95 4.19
C ALA A 156 5.08 -12.80 4.97
N THR A 157 5.46 -12.42 6.21
CA THR A 157 6.44 -13.16 7.02
C THR A 157 5.83 -13.81 8.28
N GLY A 158 4.58 -13.51 8.60
CA GLY A 158 3.92 -13.92 9.83
C GLY A 158 3.80 -12.80 10.87
N ASN A 159 4.33 -11.62 10.56
CA ASN A 159 4.22 -10.39 11.34
C ASN A 159 3.06 -9.51 10.83
N PHE A 160 3.14 -8.20 11.07
CA PHE A 160 2.09 -7.24 10.76
C PHE A 160 2.62 -6.06 9.95
N LEU A 161 1.73 -5.43 9.21
CA LEU A 161 2.03 -4.33 8.30
C LEU A 161 0.94 -3.25 8.42
N PRO A 162 0.85 -2.52 9.55
CA PRO A 162 -0.06 -1.38 9.60
C PRO A 162 0.23 -0.41 8.46
N LEU A 163 -0.83 0.06 7.82
CA LEU A 163 -0.69 0.93 6.65
C LEU A 163 -1.73 2.07 6.63
N VAL A 164 -1.32 3.15 5.98
CA VAL A 164 -2.15 4.31 5.66
C VAL A 164 -2.08 4.57 4.16
N CYS A 165 -3.22 4.79 3.53
CA CYS A 165 -3.27 5.15 2.11
C CYS A 165 -3.75 6.59 1.94
N THR A 166 -3.04 7.39 1.14
CA THR A 166 -3.50 8.69 0.66
C THR A 166 -3.98 8.58 -0.78
N LEU A 167 -4.87 9.47 -1.18
CA LEU A 167 -5.34 9.52 -2.58
C LEU A 167 -4.37 10.31 -3.46
N ASN A 168 -3.72 11.32 -2.90
CA ASN A 168 -2.86 12.25 -3.63
C ASN A 168 -1.37 11.98 -3.34
N ALA A 169 -0.61 11.59 -4.39
CA ALA A 169 0.84 11.49 -4.35
C ALA A 169 1.45 11.98 -5.67
N ALA A 170 1.99 11.13 -6.52
CA ALA A 170 2.65 11.56 -7.76
C ALA A 170 1.73 12.38 -8.70
N ARG A 171 0.41 12.22 -8.61
CA ARG A 171 -0.55 13.03 -9.37
C ARG A 171 -0.43 14.54 -9.10
N ILE A 172 -0.02 14.92 -7.89
CA ILE A 172 0.23 16.32 -7.52
C ILE A 172 1.37 16.87 -8.34
N LEU A 173 2.46 16.11 -8.47
CA LEU A 173 3.64 16.49 -9.22
C LEU A 173 3.30 16.61 -10.71
N THR A 174 2.53 15.65 -11.25
CA THR A 174 2.07 15.67 -12.64
C THR A 174 1.20 16.89 -12.94
N ALA A 175 0.23 17.17 -12.07
CA ALA A 175 -0.67 18.31 -12.24
C ALA A 175 0.08 19.64 -12.15
N THR A 176 1.02 19.76 -11.21
CA THR A 176 1.81 20.99 -11.02
C THR A 176 2.80 21.19 -12.16
N ALA A 177 3.48 20.13 -12.64
CA ALA A 177 4.37 20.21 -13.81
C ALA A 177 3.61 20.65 -15.07
N ALA A 178 2.41 20.09 -15.28
CA ALA A 178 1.52 20.50 -16.39
C ALA A 178 1.09 21.96 -16.25
N MET A 179 0.72 22.44 -15.08
CA MET A 179 0.37 23.83 -14.81
C MET A 179 1.55 24.77 -15.11
N LEU A 180 2.77 24.38 -14.72
CA LEU A 180 3.99 25.14 -14.99
C LEU A 180 4.47 24.99 -16.44
N LYS A 181 3.91 24.06 -17.23
CA LYS A 181 4.30 23.72 -18.61
C LYS A 181 5.76 23.25 -18.72
N VAL A 182 6.21 22.46 -17.77
CA VAL A 182 7.56 21.90 -17.70
C VAL A 182 7.53 20.37 -17.69
N ASN A 183 8.62 19.74 -18.13
CA ASN A 183 8.84 18.31 -17.92
C ASN A 183 9.33 18.03 -16.48
N PHE A 184 9.46 16.74 -16.10
CA PHE A 184 9.86 16.37 -14.75
C PHE A 184 11.29 16.75 -14.38
N ASP A 185 12.23 16.83 -15.34
CA ASP A 185 13.62 17.26 -15.09
C ASP A 185 13.65 18.74 -14.73
N GLU A 186 12.95 19.55 -15.49
CA GLU A 186 12.84 20.99 -15.22
C GLU A 186 12.03 21.26 -13.94
N PHE A 187 10.98 20.48 -13.69
CA PHE A 187 10.23 20.56 -12.42
C PHE A 187 11.15 20.28 -11.21
N ALA A 188 11.98 19.22 -11.30
CA ALA A 188 12.98 18.91 -10.26
C ALA A 188 13.97 20.05 -10.07
N ARG A 189 14.50 20.61 -11.16
CA ARG A 189 15.43 21.73 -11.11
C ARG A 189 14.80 22.95 -10.41
N LEU A 190 13.57 23.31 -10.77
CA LEU A 190 12.83 24.42 -10.16
C LEU A 190 12.64 24.17 -8.66
N ALA A 191 12.14 23.01 -8.27
CA ALA A 191 11.88 22.68 -6.88
C ALA A 191 13.15 22.73 -6.01
N LEU A 192 14.32 22.35 -6.58
CA LEU A 192 15.62 22.39 -5.88
C LEU A 192 16.21 23.79 -5.78
N MET A 193 15.78 24.74 -6.59
CA MET A 193 16.20 26.15 -6.49
C MET A 193 15.49 26.89 -5.38
N ALA A 194 14.29 26.46 -4.98
CA ALA A 194 13.58 27.06 -3.87
C ALA A 194 14.13 26.57 -2.51
N ALA A 195 14.17 27.47 -1.56
CA ALA A 195 14.50 27.13 -0.17
C ALA A 195 13.41 26.23 0.45
N PRO A 196 13.74 25.42 1.48
CA PRO A 196 12.74 24.72 2.29
C PRO A 196 11.65 25.68 2.80
N GLY A 197 10.38 25.21 2.75
CA GLY A 197 9.22 26.02 3.08
C GLY A 197 8.72 26.87 1.92
N ALA A 198 9.27 26.72 0.71
CA ALA A 198 8.76 27.32 -0.54
C ALA A 198 8.45 28.83 -0.43
N GLY A 199 9.27 29.58 0.32
CA GLY A 199 9.06 31.02 0.57
C GLY A 199 7.75 31.34 1.31
N GLY A 200 7.21 30.40 2.08
CA GLY A 200 5.95 30.52 2.82
C GLY A 200 4.71 30.07 2.04
N LEU A 201 4.87 29.48 0.84
CA LEU A 201 3.75 28.84 0.14
C LEU A 201 3.46 27.47 0.78
N THR A 202 2.20 27.22 1.08
CA THR A 202 1.71 25.93 1.54
C THR A 202 0.70 25.38 0.54
N PHE A 203 1.02 24.24 -0.07
CA PHE A 203 0.12 23.55 -1.00
C PHE A 203 -0.66 22.47 -0.27
N ILE A 204 -1.98 22.60 -0.21
CA ILE A 204 -2.89 21.56 0.27
C ILE A 204 -3.29 20.70 -0.94
N PRO A 205 -2.86 19.42 -1.03
CA PRO A 205 -2.83 18.71 -2.28
C PRO A 205 -4.08 17.86 -2.57
N TYR A 206 -5.23 18.19 -2.00
CA TYR A 206 -6.44 17.36 -2.11
C TYR A 206 -7.17 17.57 -3.47
N LEU A 207 -6.45 17.32 -4.58
CA LEU A 207 -6.91 17.63 -5.93
C LEU A 207 -8.17 16.85 -6.36
N ASP A 208 -8.35 15.63 -5.83
CA ASP A 208 -9.49 14.75 -6.14
C ASP A 208 -10.17 14.28 -4.85
N GLY A 209 -10.28 15.15 -3.86
CA GLY A 209 -10.58 14.75 -2.50
C GLY A 209 -9.39 14.13 -1.80
N GLU A 210 -9.56 13.61 -0.58
CA GLU A 210 -8.54 12.81 0.10
C GLU A 210 -9.18 11.61 0.80
N ARG A 211 -8.44 10.51 0.83
CA ARG A 211 -8.85 9.26 1.47
C ARG A 211 -8.47 9.24 2.95
N THR A 212 -7.27 9.71 3.27
CA THR A 212 -6.76 9.79 4.63
C THR A 212 -6.07 11.13 4.83
N PRO A 213 -6.72 12.08 5.54
CA PRO A 213 -8.05 11.98 6.18
C PRO A 213 -9.21 11.76 5.19
N ASN A 214 -10.36 11.23 5.68
CA ASN A 214 -11.52 10.98 4.83
C ASN A 214 -12.24 12.28 4.49
N LEU A 215 -11.81 12.90 3.42
CA LEU A 215 -12.30 14.18 2.89
C LEU A 215 -12.61 14.05 1.38
N PRO A 216 -13.65 13.28 1.00
CA PRO A 216 -13.91 12.93 -0.40
C PRO A 216 -14.22 14.12 -1.30
N ASP A 217 -14.76 15.20 -0.73
CA ASP A 217 -15.16 16.41 -1.45
C ASP A 217 -14.15 17.57 -1.29
N ALA A 218 -13.00 17.31 -0.66
CA ALA A 218 -11.97 18.34 -0.49
C ALA A 218 -11.35 18.75 -1.83
N GLN A 219 -10.90 19.97 -1.89
CA GLN A 219 -10.20 20.53 -3.06
C GLN A 219 -8.82 21.02 -2.66
N GLY A 220 -7.88 20.94 -3.61
CA GLY A 220 -6.55 21.49 -3.45
C GLY A 220 -6.58 23.02 -3.31
N SER A 221 -5.63 23.55 -2.54
CA SER A 221 -5.49 24.99 -2.37
C SER A 221 -4.02 25.39 -2.14
N LEU A 222 -3.70 26.63 -2.48
CA LEU A 222 -2.39 27.23 -2.24
C LEU A 222 -2.54 28.40 -1.29
N HIS A 223 -1.87 28.36 -0.16
CA HIS A 223 -1.92 29.37 0.90
C HIS A 223 -0.62 30.15 1.00
N GLY A 224 -0.67 31.31 1.66
CA GLY A 224 0.50 32.13 1.92
C GLY A 224 1.04 32.89 0.72
N MET A 225 0.25 33.04 -0.35
CA MET A 225 0.66 33.73 -1.57
C MET A 225 0.94 35.20 -1.36
N THR A 226 2.09 35.63 -1.84
CA THR A 226 2.48 37.04 -1.95
C THR A 226 3.06 37.27 -3.34
N ARG A 227 3.16 38.53 -3.75
CA ARG A 227 3.81 38.85 -5.04
C ARG A 227 5.29 38.39 -5.10
N ALA A 228 5.94 38.32 -3.96
CA ALA A 228 7.37 37.95 -3.89
C ALA A 228 7.62 36.44 -3.98
N ASN A 229 6.69 35.61 -3.47
CA ASN A 229 6.89 34.15 -3.42
C ASN A 229 6.14 33.37 -4.53
N MET A 230 5.34 34.03 -5.35
CA MET A 230 4.66 33.44 -6.50
C MET A 230 5.64 33.24 -7.68
N THR A 231 6.57 32.32 -7.50
CA THR A 231 7.57 31.95 -8.51
C THR A 231 7.42 30.46 -8.88
N PRO A 232 7.81 30.04 -10.11
CA PRO A 232 7.77 28.65 -10.51
C PRO A 232 8.54 27.72 -9.54
N GLU A 233 9.65 28.19 -9.00
CA GLU A 233 10.50 27.44 -8.07
C GLU A 233 9.73 27.13 -6.77
N ASN A 234 9.13 28.14 -6.18
CA ASN A 234 8.37 27.99 -4.94
C ASN A 234 7.09 27.14 -5.15
N ILE A 235 6.44 27.28 -6.30
CA ILE A 235 5.26 26.46 -6.64
C ILE A 235 5.68 24.99 -6.80
N ALA A 236 6.74 24.69 -7.53
CA ALA A 236 7.24 23.34 -7.69
C ALA A 236 7.65 22.71 -6.35
N ARG A 237 8.35 23.50 -5.51
CA ARG A 237 8.75 23.07 -4.16
C ARG A 237 7.57 22.81 -3.26
N SER A 238 6.61 23.73 -3.18
CA SER A 238 5.41 23.59 -2.33
C SER A 238 4.56 22.37 -2.71
N ALA A 239 4.53 21.98 -3.99
CA ALA A 239 3.83 20.78 -4.43
C ALA A 239 4.47 19.50 -3.89
N ILE A 240 5.81 19.40 -3.88
CA ILE A 240 6.52 18.26 -3.27
C ILE A 240 6.33 18.27 -1.75
N GLU A 241 6.49 19.42 -1.10
CA GLU A 241 6.32 19.55 0.34
C GLU A 241 4.87 19.23 0.76
N GLY A 242 3.87 19.69 0.02
CA GLY A 242 2.46 19.37 0.27
C GLY A 242 2.16 17.87 0.13
N MET A 243 2.72 17.22 -0.89
CA MET A 243 2.63 15.76 -1.04
C MET A 243 3.20 15.04 0.18
N PHE A 244 4.40 15.42 0.61
CA PHE A 244 5.01 14.81 1.79
C PHE A 244 4.34 15.20 3.10
N GLY A 245 3.68 16.34 3.19
CA GLY A 245 2.88 16.71 4.36
C GLY A 245 1.84 15.65 4.70
N GLY A 246 1.04 15.23 3.73
CA GLY A 246 0.06 14.16 3.93
C GLY A 246 0.69 12.79 4.25
N LEU A 247 1.86 12.49 3.67
CA LEU A 247 2.59 11.24 3.95
C LEU A 247 3.31 11.28 5.30
N ALA A 248 3.79 12.43 5.76
CA ALA A 248 4.33 12.61 7.10
C ALA A 248 3.22 12.43 8.16
N ASP A 249 2.03 12.98 7.93
CA ASP A 249 0.85 12.75 8.78
C ASP A 249 0.49 11.24 8.84
N ALA A 250 0.65 10.52 7.72
CA ALA A 250 0.44 9.08 7.66
C ALA A 250 1.49 8.33 8.50
N VAL A 251 2.78 8.70 8.43
CA VAL A 251 3.86 8.12 9.26
C VAL A 251 3.64 8.44 10.74
N ASP A 252 3.19 9.64 11.08
CA ASP A 252 2.84 10.02 12.44
C ASP A 252 1.64 9.21 12.95
N ALA A 253 0.67 8.90 12.09
CA ALA A 253 -0.46 8.04 12.46
C ALA A 253 0.00 6.60 12.75
N LEU A 254 0.91 6.04 11.95
CA LEU A 254 1.53 4.75 12.21
C LEU A 254 2.26 4.75 13.57
N THR A 255 2.98 5.82 13.88
CA THR A 255 3.68 5.99 15.17
C THR A 255 2.70 6.04 16.34
N ARG A 256 1.61 6.81 16.22
CA ARG A 256 0.54 6.84 17.24
C ARG A 256 -0.14 5.48 17.43
N ALA A 257 -0.20 4.68 16.36
CA ALA A 257 -0.73 3.33 16.39
C ALA A 257 0.27 2.27 16.90
N GLY A 258 1.46 2.69 17.36
CA GLY A 258 2.45 1.85 18.02
C GLY A 258 3.62 1.40 17.13
N ALA A 259 3.70 1.83 15.87
CA ALA A 259 4.85 1.53 15.03
C ALA A 259 6.08 2.37 15.43
N SER A 260 7.26 1.75 15.42
CA SER A 260 8.53 2.48 15.54
C SER A 260 8.95 3.02 14.18
N VAL A 261 9.65 4.16 14.14
CA VAL A 261 10.16 4.77 12.92
C VAL A 261 11.65 5.07 13.09
N ASN A 262 12.50 4.14 12.63
CA ASN A 262 13.95 4.29 12.67
C ASN A 262 14.52 4.81 11.35
N ARG A 263 13.86 4.45 10.22
CA ARG A 263 14.15 4.97 8.87
C ARG A 263 12.92 4.94 8.00
N VAL A 264 12.92 5.77 6.96
CA VAL A 264 11.91 5.80 5.90
C VAL A 264 12.54 5.32 4.61
N ILE A 265 11.95 4.29 4.01
CA ILE A 265 12.34 3.75 2.70
C ILE A 265 11.36 4.31 1.66
N LEU A 266 11.88 5.10 0.72
CA LEU A 266 11.06 5.77 -0.28
C LEU A 266 11.12 5.01 -1.60
N ILE A 267 9.97 4.51 -2.06
CA ILE A 267 9.85 3.74 -3.30
C ILE A 267 8.76 4.31 -4.23
N GLY A 268 8.63 3.70 -5.40
CA GLY A 268 7.64 4.09 -6.41
C GLY A 268 8.20 5.03 -7.46
N GLY A 269 7.48 5.20 -8.56
CA GLY A 269 7.99 5.92 -9.73
C GLY A 269 8.42 7.36 -9.45
N ALA A 270 7.73 8.07 -8.57
CA ALA A 270 8.10 9.44 -8.22
C ALA A 270 9.35 9.54 -7.34
N ALA A 271 9.74 8.47 -6.64
CA ALA A 271 10.96 8.45 -5.82
C ALA A 271 12.24 8.57 -6.66
N ALA A 272 12.20 8.18 -7.92
CA ALA A 272 13.32 8.32 -8.86
C ALA A 272 13.66 9.80 -9.17
N ASN A 273 12.74 10.75 -8.90
CA ASN A 273 12.99 12.17 -9.12
C ASN A 273 13.92 12.71 -8.01
N PRO A 274 15.10 13.30 -8.36
CA PRO A 274 16.10 13.74 -7.37
C PRO A 274 15.60 14.83 -6.42
N ALA A 275 14.66 15.66 -6.84
CA ALA A 275 14.04 16.66 -5.98
C ALA A 275 13.16 16.00 -4.90
N VAL A 276 12.44 14.95 -5.26
CA VAL A 276 11.56 14.22 -4.36
C VAL A 276 12.37 13.60 -3.21
N GLY A 277 13.44 12.86 -3.50
CA GLY A 277 14.29 12.26 -2.47
C GLY A 277 14.95 13.31 -1.54
N ARG A 278 15.42 14.43 -2.14
CA ARG A 278 16.05 15.51 -1.35
C ARG A 278 15.03 16.28 -0.49
N VAL A 279 13.83 16.50 -0.96
CA VAL A 279 12.77 17.13 -0.15
C VAL A 279 12.29 16.19 0.95
N ALA A 280 12.12 14.89 0.66
CA ALA A 280 11.72 13.88 1.64
C ALA A 280 12.61 13.91 2.88
N SER A 281 13.93 14.03 2.73
CA SER A 281 14.88 14.07 3.86
C SER A 281 14.70 15.29 4.77
N THR A 282 13.94 16.29 4.36
CA THR A 282 13.59 17.46 5.19
C THR A 282 12.19 17.38 5.79
N MET A 283 11.38 16.39 5.37
CA MET A 283 9.98 16.28 5.77
C MET A 283 9.75 15.18 6.82
N PHE A 284 10.64 14.19 6.89
CA PHE A 284 10.53 13.10 7.88
C PHE A 284 11.56 13.30 8.99
N ASN A 285 11.17 12.95 10.23
CA ASN A 285 12.03 12.99 11.42
C ASN A 285 12.94 11.75 11.55
N ALA A 286 13.20 11.05 10.45
CA ALA A 286 14.01 9.85 10.39
C ALA A 286 14.85 9.86 9.11
N PRO A 287 15.99 9.15 9.06
CA PRO A 287 16.78 8.99 7.84
C PRO A 287 15.92 8.46 6.69
N VAL A 288 16.05 9.08 5.51
CA VAL A 288 15.34 8.67 4.29
C VAL A 288 16.32 7.93 3.38
N GLU A 289 15.96 6.73 3.00
CA GLU A 289 16.67 5.89 2.03
C GLU A 289 15.84 5.77 0.75
N VAL A 290 16.48 5.99 -0.39
CA VAL A 290 15.86 5.76 -1.70
C VAL A 290 16.64 4.61 -2.35
N PRO A 291 16.13 3.37 -2.30
CA PRO A 291 16.80 2.24 -2.91
C PRO A 291 16.78 2.35 -4.44
N PRO A 292 17.65 1.61 -5.16
CA PRO A 292 17.62 1.56 -6.61
C PRO A 292 16.21 1.23 -7.13
N ALA A 293 15.83 1.81 -8.26
CA ALA A 293 14.53 1.50 -8.87
C ALA A 293 14.45 -0.01 -9.21
N GLY A 294 13.31 -0.65 -8.88
CA GLY A 294 13.11 -2.08 -9.09
C GLY A 294 11.64 -2.47 -9.01
N GLU A 295 11.35 -3.68 -9.41
CA GLU A 295 10.01 -4.27 -9.40
C GLU A 295 9.76 -5.01 -8.06
N TYR A 296 9.82 -4.29 -6.96
CA TYR A 296 9.80 -4.85 -5.60
C TYR A 296 8.64 -5.81 -5.32
N VAL A 297 7.47 -5.59 -5.93
CA VAL A 297 6.32 -6.49 -5.77
C VAL A 297 6.62 -7.85 -6.39
N ALA A 298 7.16 -7.85 -7.62
CA ALA A 298 7.54 -9.07 -8.33
C ALA A 298 8.72 -9.78 -7.65
N ASP A 299 9.72 -9.02 -7.19
CA ASP A 299 10.87 -9.56 -6.46
C ASP A 299 10.43 -10.21 -5.15
N GLY A 300 9.48 -9.60 -4.44
CA GLY A 300 8.91 -10.16 -3.22
C GLY A 300 8.12 -11.45 -3.47
N ALA A 301 7.34 -11.50 -4.54
CA ALA A 301 6.63 -12.70 -4.95
C ALA A 301 7.61 -13.83 -5.32
N ALA A 302 8.69 -13.51 -6.04
CA ALA A 302 9.75 -14.47 -6.39
C ALA A 302 10.49 -14.96 -5.12
N ARG A 303 10.76 -14.07 -4.16
CA ARG A 303 11.38 -14.40 -2.88
C ARG A 303 10.50 -15.32 -2.04
N GLN A 304 9.17 -15.08 -2.03
CA GLN A 304 8.22 -15.98 -1.38
C GLN A 304 8.19 -17.34 -2.07
N ALA A 305 8.15 -17.40 -3.40
CA ALA A 305 8.17 -18.65 -4.13
C ALA A 305 9.44 -19.48 -3.84
N ALA A 306 10.60 -18.83 -3.75
CA ALA A 306 11.84 -19.45 -3.34
C ALA A 306 11.80 -19.97 -1.90
N TRP A 307 11.17 -19.21 -0.99
CA TRP A 307 10.95 -19.64 0.39
C TRP A 307 10.07 -20.89 0.48
N VAL A 308 8.94 -20.88 -0.24
CA VAL A 308 8.02 -22.03 -0.31
C VAL A 308 8.74 -23.29 -0.83
N LEU A 309 9.58 -23.12 -1.86
CA LEU A 309 10.32 -24.23 -2.48
C LEU A 309 11.41 -24.80 -1.57
N ASN A 310 12.15 -23.93 -0.89
CA ASN A 310 13.35 -24.31 -0.13
C ASN A 310 13.10 -24.50 1.37
N GLY A 311 11.92 -24.10 1.89
CA GLY A 311 11.59 -24.15 3.31
C GLY A 311 12.21 -23.01 4.16
N GLU A 312 13.15 -22.24 3.60
CA GLU A 312 13.83 -21.12 4.27
C GLU A 312 13.71 -19.85 3.44
N LEU A 313 13.46 -18.71 4.13
CA LEU A 313 13.42 -17.40 3.48
C LEU A 313 14.82 -17.01 2.99
N PRO A 314 15.05 -16.92 1.67
CA PRO A 314 16.37 -16.59 1.17
C PRO A 314 16.79 -15.15 1.54
N ASP A 315 18.05 -14.97 1.91
CA ASP A 315 18.63 -13.64 2.09
C ASP A 315 19.08 -13.09 0.73
N TRP A 316 18.30 -12.18 0.18
CA TRP A 316 18.62 -11.45 -1.05
C TRP A 316 19.08 -10.01 -0.77
N SER A 317 19.33 -9.68 0.49
CA SER A 317 19.83 -8.35 0.90
C SER A 317 21.27 -8.14 0.43
N GLY A 318 21.51 -7.82 -0.78
CA GLY A 318 22.85 -7.63 -1.37
C GLY A 318 22.99 -8.17 -2.78
N SER A 319 22.07 -8.97 -3.24
CA SER A 319 21.93 -9.26 -4.66
C SER A 319 21.19 -8.09 -5.31
N GLY A 320 21.94 -7.11 -5.79
CA GLY A 320 21.41 -6.17 -6.79
C GLY A 320 20.98 -7.00 -8.01
N VAL A 321 19.81 -7.60 -7.94
CA VAL A 321 19.14 -8.19 -9.09
C VAL A 321 18.51 -7.00 -9.80
N GLY A 322 19.25 -6.42 -10.73
CA GLY A 322 18.81 -5.45 -11.70
C GLY A 322 18.73 -6.12 -13.05
#